data_61295f3655394ff85527a62056f6409f
#
_entry.id   61295f3655394ff85527a62056f6409f
#
_cell.length_a   1.000
_cell.length_b   1.000
_cell.length_c   1.000
_cell.angle_alpha   90.00
_cell.angle_beta   90.00
_cell.angle_gamma   90.00
#
_symmetry.space_group_name_H-M   'P 1'
#
loop_
_entity.id
_entity.type
_entity.pdbx_description
1 polymer ?
#
loop_
_entity_poly.entity_id
_entity_poly.type
_entity_poly.pdbx_seq_one_letter_code
_entity_poly.pdbx_strand_id
1 'polypeptide(L)'
;NVSFIGSLGDDSFGRKFKNLMIDRGINLIGLQQDKFRPTRVVLVHRDIDGERTFGGFDGNKGFGFADEAISREQIIKDWPLVSNQAKWLILGTIPLASAISSEAFSWCVAKAVDDGIKIALDLNWRPTFWRSRFSKEEAPSLKEINSIKPILNNASLIKLAKEEAQWFFNTTNPIEISSSFPHRPSVIVTDGSHPVLWL
;
A
#
# COMPACT_ATOMS: atom_id res chain seq x y z
N ASN A 1 -11.39 4.16 15.81
CA ASN A 1 -12.17 3.82 14.62
C ASN A 1 -11.24 3.76 13.40
N VAL A 2 -11.49 2.82 12.50
CA VAL A 2 -10.75 2.63 11.24
C VAL A 2 -11.75 2.67 10.09
N SER A 3 -11.42 3.41 9.03
CA SER A 3 -12.12 3.37 7.75
C SER A 3 -11.20 2.73 6.71
N PHE A 4 -11.77 1.97 5.79
CA PHE A 4 -11.03 1.32 4.71
C PHE A 4 -11.40 1.91 3.35
N ILE A 5 -10.38 2.23 2.55
CA ILE A 5 -10.51 2.62 1.15
C ILE A 5 -9.86 1.54 0.30
N GLY A 6 -10.57 1.01 -0.67
CA GLY A 6 -10.07 -0.03 -1.55
C GLY A 6 -11.15 -0.58 -2.46
N SER A 7 -10.80 -1.60 -3.26
CA SER A 7 -11.75 -2.27 -4.15
C SER A 7 -11.63 -3.78 -4.05
N LEU A 8 -12.77 -4.45 -4.01
CA LEU A 8 -12.90 -5.90 -4.02
C LEU A 8 -13.80 -6.33 -5.18
N GLY A 9 -13.55 -7.51 -5.71
CA GLY A 9 -14.43 -8.12 -6.70
C GLY A 9 -15.76 -8.54 -6.11
N ASP A 10 -16.79 -8.62 -6.95
CA ASP A 10 -18.07 -9.23 -6.58
C ASP A 10 -17.99 -10.76 -6.67
N ASP A 11 -17.16 -11.34 -5.83
CA ASP A 11 -16.87 -12.77 -5.77
C ASP A 11 -16.89 -13.30 -4.31
N SER A 12 -16.65 -14.60 -4.17
CA SER A 12 -16.66 -15.27 -2.86
C SER A 12 -15.54 -14.76 -1.94
N PHE A 13 -14.37 -14.42 -2.47
CA PHE A 13 -13.25 -13.90 -1.68
C PHE A 13 -13.51 -12.46 -1.24
N GLY A 14 -14.04 -11.61 -2.14
CA GLY A 14 -14.46 -10.27 -1.80
C GLY A 14 -15.51 -10.24 -0.70
N ARG A 15 -16.53 -11.10 -0.78
CA ARG A 15 -17.54 -11.23 0.28
C ARG A 15 -16.95 -11.69 1.61
N LYS A 16 -16.06 -12.70 1.60
CA LYS A 16 -15.39 -13.17 2.82
C LYS A 16 -14.56 -12.07 3.47
N PHE A 17 -13.80 -11.33 2.67
CA PHE A 17 -12.96 -10.24 3.18
C PHE A 17 -13.81 -9.07 3.70
N LYS A 18 -14.87 -8.71 2.99
CA LYS A 18 -15.84 -7.69 3.45
C LYS A 18 -16.45 -8.07 4.80
N ASN A 19 -16.93 -9.31 4.96
CA ASN A 19 -17.50 -9.78 6.22
C ASN A 19 -16.47 -9.72 7.36
N LEU A 20 -15.25 -10.16 7.11
CA LEU A 20 -14.16 -10.09 8.10
C LEU A 20 -13.90 -8.65 8.58
N MET A 21 -13.97 -7.67 7.68
CA MET A 21 -13.81 -6.26 8.04
C MET A 21 -15.01 -5.74 8.86
N ILE A 22 -16.23 -6.14 8.50
CA ILE A 22 -17.45 -5.81 9.25
C ILE A 22 -17.37 -6.37 10.68
N ASP A 23 -16.98 -7.63 10.84
CA ASP A 23 -16.84 -8.30 12.13
C ASP A 23 -15.82 -7.61 13.04
N ARG A 24 -14.85 -6.90 12.44
CA ARG A 24 -13.84 -6.10 13.15
C ARG A 24 -14.24 -4.64 13.36
N GLY A 25 -15.45 -4.25 13.02
CA GLY A 25 -15.95 -2.89 13.19
C GLY A 25 -15.28 -1.85 12.29
N ILE A 26 -14.74 -2.26 11.13
CA ILE A 26 -14.13 -1.35 10.17
C ILE A 26 -15.22 -0.64 9.37
N ASN A 27 -15.13 0.68 9.24
CA ASN A 27 -16.01 1.45 8.37
C ASN A 27 -15.68 1.19 6.90
N LEU A 28 -16.65 0.71 6.13
CA LEU A 28 -16.49 0.31 4.74
C LEU A 28 -17.12 1.28 3.73
N ILE A 29 -17.40 2.52 4.11
CA ILE A 29 -17.97 3.51 3.17
C ILE A 29 -17.06 3.72 1.97
N GLY A 30 -15.74 3.69 2.15
CA GLY A 30 -14.75 3.80 1.07
C GLY A 30 -14.46 2.50 0.32
N LEU A 31 -15.16 1.40 0.64
CA LEU A 31 -14.99 0.12 -0.07
C LEU A 31 -15.78 0.11 -1.36
N GLN A 32 -15.08 0.00 -2.47
CA GLN A 32 -15.64 -0.17 -3.81
C GLN A 32 -15.85 -1.65 -4.14
N GLN A 33 -16.82 -1.94 -4.99
CA GLN A 33 -17.09 -3.29 -5.47
C GLN A 33 -17.01 -3.32 -7.00
N ASP A 34 -16.05 -4.07 -7.52
CA ASP A 34 -15.87 -4.25 -8.96
C ASP A 34 -16.67 -5.48 -9.43
N LYS A 35 -17.56 -5.27 -10.43
CA LYS A 35 -18.40 -6.33 -11.00
C LYS A 35 -17.68 -7.17 -12.06
N PHE A 36 -16.57 -6.68 -12.57
CA PHE A 36 -15.86 -7.29 -13.71
C PHE A 36 -14.53 -7.91 -13.30
N ARG A 37 -13.80 -7.26 -12.39
CA ARG A 37 -12.49 -7.70 -11.93
C ARG A 37 -12.62 -8.50 -10.64
N PRO A 38 -11.95 -9.64 -10.53
CA PRO A 38 -11.97 -10.45 -9.32
C PRO A 38 -11.18 -9.80 -8.19
N THR A 39 -11.48 -10.24 -6.97
CA THR A 39 -10.62 -10.01 -5.81
C THR A 39 -9.28 -10.71 -6.05
N ARG A 40 -8.17 -10.01 -5.85
CA ARG A 40 -6.84 -10.60 -5.97
C ARG A 40 -6.61 -11.64 -4.87
N VAL A 41 -6.24 -12.83 -5.29
CA VAL A 41 -5.81 -13.92 -4.39
C VAL A 41 -4.31 -14.10 -4.56
N VAL A 42 -3.58 -13.98 -3.46
CA VAL A 42 -2.13 -14.21 -3.41
C VAL A 42 -1.90 -15.65 -2.99
N LEU A 43 -1.23 -16.42 -3.84
CA LEU A 43 -0.80 -17.79 -3.53
C LEU A 43 0.54 -17.74 -2.79
N VAL A 44 0.58 -18.36 -1.63
CA VAL A 44 1.79 -18.43 -0.79
C VAL A 44 2.08 -19.88 -0.49
N HIS A 45 3.24 -20.36 -0.88
CA HIS A 45 3.76 -21.65 -0.47
C HIS A 45 4.56 -21.51 0.81
N ARG A 46 4.44 -22.49 1.69
CA ARG A 46 5.31 -22.63 2.86
C ARG A 46 6.10 -23.92 2.71
N ASP A 47 7.39 -23.84 2.94
CA ASP A 47 8.24 -25.01 3.04
C ASP A 47 8.18 -25.64 4.45
N ILE A 48 8.96 -26.70 4.66
CA ILE A 48 8.99 -27.44 5.91
C ILE A 48 9.55 -26.63 7.08
N ASP A 49 10.38 -25.63 6.77
CA ASP A 49 11.00 -24.72 7.75
C ASP A 49 10.10 -23.51 8.06
N GLY A 50 8.92 -23.43 7.39
CA GLY A 50 7.95 -22.36 7.55
C GLY A 50 8.24 -21.11 6.73
N GLU A 51 9.28 -21.11 5.90
CA GLU A 51 9.61 -20.04 4.98
C GLU A 51 8.53 -19.87 3.92
N ARG A 52 8.24 -18.61 3.58
CA ARG A 52 7.17 -18.27 2.67
C ARG A 52 7.72 -17.92 1.29
N THR A 53 7.24 -18.61 0.26
CA THR A 53 7.50 -18.25 -1.13
C THR A 53 6.24 -17.79 -1.83
N PHE A 54 6.36 -16.75 -2.62
CA PHE A 54 5.26 -16.24 -3.42
C PHE A 54 4.99 -17.20 -4.59
N GLY A 55 3.75 -17.68 -4.66
CA GLY A 55 3.31 -18.67 -5.68
C GLY A 55 2.57 -18.06 -6.86
N GLY A 56 2.30 -16.76 -6.83
CA GLY A 56 1.58 -16.05 -7.89
C GLY A 56 0.27 -15.44 -7.44
N PHE A 57 -0.50 -14.99 -8.43
CA PHE A 57 -1.85 -14.49 -8.26
C PHE A 57 -2.85 -15.43 -8.91
N ASP A 58 -3.98 -15.67 -8.26
CA ASP A 58 -5.10 -16.45 -8.80
C ASP A 58 -6.32 -15.55 -9.05
N GLY A 59 -7.18 -16.01 -9.96
CA GLY A 59 -8.47 -15.39 -10.27
C GLY A 59 -8.47 -14.39 -11.42
N ASN A 60 -7.32 -13.99 -12.00
CA ASN A 60 -7.28 -13.03 -13.10
C ASN A 60 -7.94 -13.63 -14.37
N LYS A 61 -8.97 -12.93 -14.88
CA LYS A 61 -9.71 -13.31 -16.10
C LYS A 61 -9.28 -12.51 -17.34
N GLY A 62 -8.10 -11.88 -17.30
CA GLY A 62 -7.57 -11.06 -18.40
C GLY A 62 -7.84 -9.54 -18.25
N PHE A 63 -8.60 -9.13 -17.22
CA PHE A 63 -8.95 -7.73 -16.97
C PHE A 63 -8.22 -7.11 -15.77
N GLY A 64 -7.27 -7.83 -15.18
CA GLY A 64 -6.63 -7.45 -13.93
C GLY A 64 -7.50 -7.76 -12.71
N PHE A 65 -7.19 -7.13 -11.60
CA PHE A 65 -7.85 -7.32 -10.31
C PHE A 65 -8.59 -6.05 -9.85
N ALA A 66 -9.55 -6.19 -8.94
CA ALA A 66 -10.36 -5.08 -8.46
C ALA A 66 -9.53 -3.96 -7.79
N ASP A 67 -8.46 -4.31 -7.09
CA ASP A 67 -7.53 -3.37 -6.45
C ASP A 67 -6.69 -2.54 -7.43
N GLU A 68 -6.64 -2.94 -8.72
CA GLU A 68 -5.97 -2.17 -9.78
C GLU A 68 -6.87 -1.08 -10.39
N ALA A 69 -8.15 -1.04 -10.00
CA ALA A 69 -9.16 -0.16 -10.59
C ALA A 69 -9.95 0.63 -9.54
N ILE A 70 -9.27 1.09 -8.50
CA ILE A 70 -9.88 1.97 -7.49
C ILE A 70 -10.26 3.30 -8.14
N SER A 71 -11.55 3.60 -8.18
CA SER A 71 -12.08 4.82 -8.79
C SER A 71 -11.83 6.04 -7.90
N ARG A 72 -11.15 7.04 -8.47
CA ARG A 72 -10.94 8.34 -7.85
C ARG A 72 -12.26 9.07 -7.62
N GLU A 73 -13.17 9.03 -8.59
CA GLU A 73 -14.48 9.72 -8.51
C GLU A 73 -15.31 9.18 -7.33
N GLN A 74 -15.26 7.87 -7.10
CA GLN A 74 -15.96 7.28 -5.96
C GLN A 74 -15.31 7.72 -4.64
N ILE A 75 -13.97 7.74 -4.57
CA ILE A 75 -13.27 8.23 -3.37
C ILE A 75 -13.64 9.69 -3.09
N ILE A 76 -13.68 10.54 -4.10
CA ILE A 76 -14.06 11.96 -3.92
C ILE A 76 -15.43 12.09 -3.26
N LYS A 77 -16.40 11.28 -3.67
CA LYS A 77 -17.75 11.27 -3.08
C LYS A 77 -17.75 10.80 -1.62
N ASP A 78 -16.98 9.77 -1.33
CA ASP A 78 -16.98 9.11 -0.03
C ASP A 78 -16.05 9.79 0.98
N TRP A 79 -15.09 10.59 0.49
CA TRP A 79 -14.04 11.21 1.30
C TRP A 79 -14.54 11.94 2.53
N PRO A 80 -15.58 12.80 2.47
CA PRO A 80 -16.06 13.52 3.65
C PRO A 80 -16.50 12.60 4.80
N LEU A 81 -16.95 11.40 4.47
CA LEU A 81 -17.41 10.42 5.47
C LEU A 81 -16.27 9.52 5.93
N VAL A 82 -15.37 9.14 5.01
CA VAL A 82 -14.22 8.27 5.30
C VAL A 82 -13.17 8.99 6.13
N SER A 83 -12.90 10.26 5.80
CA SER A 83 -11.88 11.09 6.46
C SER A 83 -12.37 11.79 7.72
N ASN A 84 -13.67 11.71 8.03
CA ASN A 84 -14.23 12.39 9.19
C ASN A 84 -13.52 11.98 10.49
N GLN A 85 -12.92 12.96 11.17
CA GLN A 85 -12.09 12.78 12.36
C GLN A 85 -10.83 11.92 12.15
N ALA A 86 -10.46 11.60 10.91
CA ALA A 86 -9.23 10.88 10.63
C ALA A 86 -8.01 11.72 11.02
N LYS A 87 -7.08 11.11 11.74
CA LYS A 87 -5.81 11.73 12.10
C LYS A 87 -4.66 11.20 11.26
N TRP A 88 -4.84 10.03 10.69
CA TRP A 88 -3.83 9.33 9.90
C TRP A 88 -4.46 8.68 8.68
N LEU A 89 -3.77 8.81 7.54
CA LEU A 89 -3.94 8.01 6.34
C LEU A 89 -2.78 7.02 6.27
N ILE A 90 -3.07 5.73 6.35
CA ILE A 90 -2.05 4.66 6.29
C ILE A 90 -2.09 4.04 4.90
N LEU A 91 -0.93 3.97 4.26
CA LEU A 91 -0.78 3.59 2.86
C LEU A 91 0.37 2.58 2.68
N GLY A 92 0.28 1.78 1.60
CA GLY A 92 1.41 1.05 1.02
C GLY A 92 1.63 1.47 -0.43
N THR A 93 2.65 0.97 -1.12
CA THR A 93 2.99 1.41 -2.49
C THR A 93 2.34 0.58 -3.60
N ILE A 94 1.73 -0.55 -3.29
CA ILE A 94 1.13 -1.47 -4.26
C ILE A 94 0.12 -0.79 -5.21
N PRO A 95 -0.79 0.09 -4.74
CA PRO A 95 -1.74 0.76 -5.62
C PRO A 95 -1.10 1.64 -6.70
N LEU A 96 0.13 2.08 -6.51
CA LEU A 96 0.86 2.87 -7.51
C LEU A 96 1.28 2.05 -8.74
N ALA A 97 1.27 0.74 -8.66
CA ALA A 97 1.63 -0.15 -9.77
C ALA A 97 0.58 -0.15 -10.91
N SER A 98 -0.65 0.28 -10.64
CA SER A 98 -1.73 0.39 -11.62
C SER A 98 -2.04 1.86 -11.90
N ALA A 99 -2.24 2.23 -13.16
CA ALA A 99 -2.49 3.62 -13.55
C ALA A 99 -3.77 4.18 -12.90
N ILE A 100 -4.87 3.40 -12.88
CA ILE A 100 -6.16 3.84 -12.32
C ILE A 100 -6.04 4.03 -10.81
N SER A 101 -5.54 3.02 -10.10
CA SER A 101 -5.40 3.11 -8.64
C SER A 101 -4.32 4.12 -8.22
N SER A 102 -3.28 4.32 -9.03
CA SER A 102 -2.25 5.34 -8.80
C SER A 102 -2.83 6.75 -8.81
N GLU A 103 -3.73 7.05 -9.74
CA GLU A 103 -4.42 8.36 -9.79
C GLU A 103 -5.29 8.58 -8.55
N ALA A 104 -6.09 7.59 -8.19
CA ALA A 104 -6.93 7.62 -6.99
C ALA A 104 -6.09 7.81 -5.71
N PHE A 105 -4.99 7.08 -5.62
CA PHE A 105 -4.08 7.10 -4.49
C PHE A 105 -3.35 8.43 -4.35
N SER A 106 -2.85 8.99 -5.45
CA SER A 106 -2.21 10.31 -5.48
C SER A 106 -3.18 11.41 -5.03
N TRP A 107 -4.44 11.31 -5.44
CA TRP A 107 -5.47 12.22 -4.99
C TRP A 107 -5.70 12.10 -3.46
N CYS A 108 -5.77 10.88 -2.92
CA CYS A 108 -5.92 10.67 -1.46
C CYS A 108 -4.78 11.32 -0.67
N VAL A 109 -3.54 11.18 -1.16
CA VAL A 109 -2.36 11.78 -0.53
C VAL A 109 -2.46 13.32 -0.52
N ALA A 110 -2.75 13.92 -1.69
CA ALA A 110 -2.89 15.37 -1.80
C ALA A 110 -4.03 15.88 -0.90
N LYS A 111 -5.18 15.22 -0.92
CA LYS A 111 -6.34 15.61 -0.12
C LYS A 111 -6.10 15.44 1.38
N ALA A 112 -5.39 14.39 1.80
CA ALA A 112 -5.01 14.20 3.20
C ALA A 112 -4.11 15.34 3.70
N VAL A 113 -3.14 15.77 2.88
CA VAL A 113 -2.28 16.93 3.18
C VAL A 113 -3.12 18.19 3.34
N ASP A 114 -4.03 18.47 2.40
CA ASP A 114 -4.93 19.64 2.44
C ASP A 114 -5.81 19.66 3.69
N ASP A 115 -6.26 18.48 4.13
CA ASP A 115 -7.12 18.33 5.31
C ASP A 115 -6.32 18.22 6.63
N GLY A 116 -4.99 18.33 6.59
CA GLY A 116 -4.14 18.22 7.77
C GLY A 116 -4.06 16.82 8.37
N ILE A 117 -4.40 15.79 7.60
CA ILE A 117 -4.31 14.38 8.00
C ILE A 117 -2.88 13.90 7.79
N LYS A 118 -2.26 13.35 8.84
CA LYS A 118 -0.91 12.80 8.77
C LYS A 118 -0.87 11.54 7.89
N ILE A 119 0.23 11.35 7.17
CA ILE A 119 0.42 10.19 6.29
C ILE A 119 1.45 9.25 6.91
N ALA A 120 1.08 7.97 7.06
CA ALA A 120 1.98 6.88 7.38
C ALA A 120 2.14 5.98 6.15
N LEU A 121 3.35 5.87 5.65
CA LEU A 121 3.69 5.03 4.50
C LEU A 121 4.46 3.80 4.96
N ASP A 122 3.88 2.60 4.75
CA ASP A 122 4.65 1.35 4.68
C ASP A 122 5.10 1.17 3.23
N LEU A 123 6.39 1.30 2.96
CA LEU A 123 6.91 1.24 1.59
C LEU A 123 6.53 -0.08 0.92
N ASN A 124 6.72 -1.19 1.61
CA ASN A 124 6.22 -2.52 1.23
C ASN A 124 6.45 -2.85 -0.25
N TRP A 125 7.69 -2.69 -0.72
CA TRP A 125 8.05 -2.95 -2.10
C TRP A 125 7.77 -4.41 -2.48
N ARG A 126 7.05 -4.59 -3.57
CA ARG A 126 6.67 -5.92 -4.07
C ARG A 126 6.77 -5.91 -5.59
N PRO A 127 7.92 -6.27 -6.19
CA PRO A 127 8.15 -6.19 -7.63
C PRO A 127 7.11 -6.96 -8.45
N THR A 128 6.55 -8.03 -7.90
CA THR A 128 5.51 -8.86 -8.54
C THR A 128 4.22 -8.10 -8.87
N PHE A 129 3.94 -6.96 -8.21
CA PHE A 129 2.80 -6.10 -8.54
C PHE A 129 3.13 -5.07 -9.62
N TRP A 130 4.41 -4.73 -9.77
CA TRP A 130 4.87 -3.68 -10.66
C TRP A 130 5.32 -4.19 -12.03
N ARG A 131 5.63 -5.48 -12.13
CA ARG A 131 6.24 -6.09 -13.32
C ARG A 131 5.51 -7.34 -13.73
N SER A 132 5.44 -7.60 -15.04
CA SER A 132 4.79 -8.77 -15.62
C SER A 132 5.55 -10.10 -15.40
N ARG A 133 6.81 -10.05 -14.98
CA ARG A 133 7.64 -11.23 -14.70
C ARG A 133 7.96 -11.33 -13.23
N PHE A 134 7.77 -12.52 -12.68
CA PHE A 134 8.18 -12.86 -11.32
C PHE A 134 9.71 -12.89 -11.25
N SER A 135 10.28 -11.85 -10.68
CA SER A 135 11.67 -11.81 -10.30
C SER A 135 11.73 -11.79 -8.78
N LYS A 136 12.49 -12.71 -8.20
CA LYS A 136 12.79 -12.66 -6.77
C LYS A 136 13.73 -11.47 -6.56
N GLU A 137 13.42 -10.64 -5.57
CA GLU A 137 14.34 -9.67 -4.95
C GLU A 137 14.98 -8.62 -5.88
N GLU A 138 14.28 -8.15 -6.90
CA GLU A 138 14.80 -7.03 -7.70
C GLU A 138 14.55 -5.70 -7.02
N ALA A 139 15.63 -4.94 -6.84
CA ALA A 139 15.55 -3.56 -6.41
C ALA A 139 14.68 -2.73 -7.38
N PRO A 140 13.97 -1.70 -6.88
CA PRO A 140 13.17 -0.83 -7.73
C PRO A 140 14.06 -0.08 -8.72
N SER A 141 13.55 0.09 -9.94
CA SER A 141 14.15 0.96 -10.95
C SER A 141 14.00 2.42 -10.57
N LEU A 142 14.77 3.33 -11.20
CA LEU A 142 14.62 4.78 -11.02
C LEU A 142 13.19 5.27 -11.35
N LYS A 143 12.52 4.65 -12.32
CA LYS A 143 11.13 4.97 -12.67
C LYS A 143 10.18 4.66 -11.51
N GLU A 144 10.33 3.50 -10.90
CA GLU A 144 9.50 3.05 -9.79
C GLU A 144 9.78 3.88 -8.52
N ILE A 145 11.04 4.18 -8.23
CA ILE A 145 11.44 5.10 -7.16
C ILE A 145 10.79 6.48 -7.36
N ASN A 146 10.87 7.03 -8.57
CA ASN A 146 10.30 8.33 -8.87
C ASN A 146 8.77 8.36 -8.78
N SER A 147 8.09 7.22 -8.99
CA SER A 147 6.64 7.11 -8.79
C SER A 147 6.26 7.13 -7.30
N ILE A 148 7.12 6.65 -6.43
CA ILE A 148 6.89 6.57 -4.97
C ILE A 148 7.32 7.88 -4.26
N LYS A 149 8.31 8.57 -4.78
CA LYS A 149 8.89 9.78 -4.19
C LYS A 149 7.89 10.86 -3.76
N PRO A 150 6.84 11.19 -4.56
CA PRO A 150 5.85 12.19 -4.15
C PRO A 150 5.14 11.85 -2.84
N ILE A 151 4.92 10.57 -2.56
CA ILE A 151 4.26 10.13 -1.33
C ILE A 151 5.24 10.19 -0.16
N LEU A 152 6.48 9.75 -0.36
CA LEU A 152 7.55 9.87 0.63
C LEU A 152 7.72 11.32 1.10
N ASN A 153 7.66 12.27 0.18
CA ASN A 153 7.80 13.71 0.47
C ASN A 153 6.65 14.29 1.31
N ASN A 154 5.54 13.58 1.45
CA ASN A 154 4.38 13.99 2.24
C ASN A 154 4.16 13.10 3.48
N ALA A 155 4.96 12.06 3.66
CA ALA A 155 4.78 11.13 4.76
C ALA A 155 5.28 11.71 6.09
N SER A 156 4.45 11.65 7.13
CA SER A 156 4.85 11.98 8.52
C SER A 156 5.54 10.80 9.21
N LEU A 157 5.27 9.58 8.74
CA LEU A 157 5.89 8.35 9.20
C LEU A 157 6.20 7.47 7.99
N ILE A 158 7.43 6.96 7.92
CA ILE A 158 7.89 6.04 6.89
C ILE A 158 8.33 4.73 7.54
N LYS A 159 7.75 3.62 7.15
CA LYS A 159 8.21 2.29 7.53
C LYS A 159 8.83 1.59 6.31
N LEU A 160 9.98 0.98 6.53
CA LEU A 160 10.81 0.32 5.52
C LEU A 160 11.33 -1.01 6.05
N ALA A 161 11.48 -1.99 5.17
CA ALA A 161 12.40 -3.09 5.42
C ALA A 161 13.85 -2.62 5.20
N LYS A 162 14.82 -3.31 5.76
CA LYS A 162 16.27 -2.98 5.64
C LYS A 162 16.72 -2.89 4.19
N GLU A 163 16.30 -3.85 3.37
CA GLU A 163 16.62 -3.88 1.94
C GLU A 163 16.00 -2.67 1.23
N GLU A 164 14.76 -2.34 1.55
CA GLU A 164 14.06 -1.16 1.00
C GLU A 164 14.79 0.13 1.39
N ALA A 165 15.21 0.26 2.65
CA ALA A 165 15.99 1.40 3.11
C ALA A 165 17.31 1.54 2.30
N GLN A 166 17.99 0.44 2.08
CA GLN A 166 19.22 0.43 1.26
C GLN A 166 18.94 0.81 -0.20
N TRP A 167 17.86 0.31 -0.81
CA TRP A 167 17.53 0.61 -2.21
C TRP A 167 17.09 2.05 -2.43
N PHE A 168 16.31 2.60 -1.51
CA PHE A 168 15.71 3.93 -1.67
C PHE A 168 16.61 5.06 -1.16
N PHE A 169 17.45 4.80 -0.14
CA PHE A 169 18.18 5.83 0.57
C PHE A 169 19.70 5.55 0.68
N ASN A 170 20.16 4.38 0.24
CA ASN A 170 21.55 3.92 0.39
C ASN A 170 22.05 3.92 1.86
N THR A 171 21.13 3.79 2.80
CA THR A 171 21.42 3.69 4.24
C THR A 171 20.28 2.95 4.94
N THR A 172 20.59 2.33 6.07
CA THR A 172 19.60 1.71 6.96
C THR A 172 19.40 2.50 8.27
N ASN A 173 20.07 3.64 8.40
CA ASN A 173 20.02 4.49 9.59
C ASN A 173 18.78 5.40 9.52
N PRO A 174 17.79 5.25 10.45
CA PRO A 174 16.57 6.07 10.47
C PRO A 174 16.85 7.57 10.53
N ILE A 175 17.91 8.00 11.22
CA ILE A 175 18.28 9.41 11.36
C ILE A 175 18.71 9.99 10.03
N GLU A 176 19.54 9.26 9.28
CA GLU A 176 20.01 9.68 7.94
C GLU A 176 18.84 9.74 6.95
N ILE A 177 17.94 8.73 6.97
CA ILE A 177 16.76 8.70 6.13
C ILE A 177 15.86 9.90 6.45
N SER A 178 15.52 10.14 7.72
CA SER A 178 14.71 11.28 8.15
C SER A 178 15.34 12.61 7.74
N SER A 179 16.66 12.74 7.89
CA SER A 179 17.40 13.96 7.55
C SER A 179 17.47 14.25 6.04
N SER A 180 17.18 13.27 5.19
CA SER A 180 17.08 13.48 3.74
C SER A 180 15.80 14.24 3.33
N PHE A 181 14.85 14.41 4.25
CA PHE A 181 13.61 15.16 4.03
C PHE A 181 13.59 16.47 4.83
N PRO A 182 13.14 17.58 4.23
CA PRO A 182 13.04 18.88 4.95
C PRO A 182 12.13 18.81 6.18
N HIS A 183 11.04 18.03 6.11
CA HIS A 183 10.04 17.89 7.18
C HIS A 183 10.37 16.82 8.21
N ARG A 184 11.49 16.10 8.04
CA ARG A 184 12.04 15.11 8.98
C ARG A 184 10.98 14.13 9.52
N PRO A 185 10.42 13.23 8.69
CA PRO A 185 9.42 12.27 9.13
C PRO A 185 10.01 11.31 10.17
N SER A 186 9.16 10.74 11.02
CA SER A 186 9.53 9.56 11.80
C SER A 186 9.83 8.39 10.86
N VAL A 187 10.84 7.59 11.18
CA VAL A 187 11.28 6.47 10.34
C VAL A 187 11.39 5.19 11.16
N ILE A 188 10.86 4.11 10.62
CA ILE A 188 10.98 2.75 11.18
C ILE A 188 11.66 1.87 10.14
N VAL A 189 12.75 1.22 10.52
CA VAL A 189 13.45 0.22 9.70
C VAL A 189 13.36 -1.13 10.38
N THR A 190 12.79 -2.12 9.69
CA THR A 190 12.65 -3.51 10.17
C THR A 190 13.66 -4.42 9.48
N ASP A 191 14.20 -5.41 10.20
CA ASP A 191 15.20 -6.36 9.70
C ASP A 191 14.87 -7.78 10.19
N GLY A 192 13.83 -8.39 9.63
CA GLY A 192 13.40 -9.75 9.99
C GLY A 192 13.22 -9.95 11.49
N SER A 193 14.02 -10.84 12.08
CA SER A 193 14.03 -11.13 13.53
C SER A 193 14.96 -10.21 14.33
N HIS A 194 15.70 -9.33 13.70
CA HIS A 194 16.59 -8.38 14.36
C HIS A 194 15.82 -7.21 14.99
N PRO A 195 16.43 -6.47 15.93
CA PRO A 195 15.82 -5.29 16.52
C PRO A 195 15.37 -4.27 15.48
N VAL A 196 14.20 -3.70 15.71
CA VAL A 196 13.67 -2.60 14.89
C VAL A 196 14.42 -1.32 15.22
N LEU A 197 14.90 -0.62 14.20
CA LEU A 197 15.48 0.72 14.33
C LEU A 197 14.38 1.76 14.07
N TRP A 198 14.35 2.80 14.89
CA TRP A 198 13.33 3.85 14.74
C TRP A 198 13.79 5.23 15.23
N LEU A 199 13.18 6.27 14.70
CA LEU A 199 13.33 7.68 15.06
C LEU A 199 11.96 8.31 15.24
#